data_0098f98f39da50a6bf6239a8d3f5e878
#
_entry.id   0098f98f39da50a6bf6239a8d3f5e878
#
_cell.length_a   1.000
_cell.length_b   1.000
_cell.length_c   1.000
_cell.angle_alpha   90.00
_cell.angle_beta   90.00
_cell.angle_gamma   90.00
#
_symmetry.space_group_name_H-M   'P 1'
#
loop_
_entity.id
_entity.type
_entity.pdbx_description
1 polymer ?
#
loop_
_entity_poly.entity_id
_entity_poly.type
_entity_poly.pdbx_seq_one_letter_code
_entity_poly.pdbx_strand_id
1 'polypeptide(L)'
;MRKIIIALDFDGTLVNFSYPTFGEIIPEAFQFINDLKDKCDFILWTCRTDEDLEKIKSYFKSIGIEFAAINENVKYLPFKTSNKIFADFYIDDRAGFDGNWEKMKAKILNYEPNDFIIKSE
;
A
#
# COMPACT_ATOMS: atom_id res chain seq x y z
N MET A 1 4.34 -12.96 15.17
CA MET A 1 4.42 -11.50 14.87
C MET A 1 3.49 -11.14 13.72
N ARG A 2 2.83 -10.02 13.84
CA ARG A 2 1.98 -9.55 12.75
C ARG A 2 2.81 -9.08 11.56
N LYS A 3 2.21 -9.05 10.39
CA LYS A 3 2.84 -8.44 9.22
C LYS A 3 2.86 -6.92 9.34
N ILE A 4 3.81 -6.31 8.66
CA ILE A 4 3.89 -4.85 8.52
C ILE A 4 2.80 -4.42 7.53
N ILE A 5 2.01 -3.42 7.88
CA ILE A 5 0.93 -2.92 7.02
C ILE A 5 1.42 -1.69 6.28
N ILE A 6 1.35 -1.72 4.96
CA ILE A 6 1.84 -0.64 4.10
C ILE A 6 0.70 -0.16 3.21
N ALA A 7 0.38 1.12 3.29
CA ALA A 7 -0.57 1.75 2.40
C ALA A 7 0.19 2.34 1.20
N LEU A 8 -0.21 1.93 0.00
CA LEU A 8 0.43 2.34 -1.24
C LEU A 8 -0.52 3.19 -2.09
N ASP A 9 -0.12 4.40 -2.41
CA ASP A 9 -0.78 5.22 -3.41
C ASP A 9 -0.58 4.62 -4.80
N PHE A 10 -1.46 4.96 -5.74
CA PHE A 10 -1.40 4.45 -7.10
C PHE A 10 -0.78 5.46 -8.07
N ASP A 11 -1.50 6.56 -8.37
CA ASP A 11 -1.04 7.57 -9.34
C ASP A 11 0.16 8.34 -8.81
N GLY A 12 1.27 8.30 -9.54
CA GLY A 12 2.50 8.97 -9.13
C GLY A 12 3.37 8.17 -8.17
N THR A 13 2.94 6.97 -7.78
CA THR A 13 3.69 6.11 -6.83
C THR A 13 3.93 4.73 -7.42
N LEU A 14 2.87 3.98 -7.73
CA LEU A 14 2.99 2.67 -8.40
C LEU A 14 3.08 2.81 -9.92
N VAL A 15 2.48 3.85 -10.45
CA VAL A 15 2.53 4.21 -11.87
C VAL A 15 2.91 5.66 -11.99
N ASN A 16 3.45 6.06 -13.15
CA ASN A 16 3.73 7.46 -13.44
C ASN A 16 2.42 8.25 -13.42
N PHE A 17 2.47 9.48 -12.91
CA PHE A 17 1.27 10.32 -12.85
C PHE A 17 0.79 10.67 -14.24
N SER A 18 -0.44 10.32 -14.56
CA SER A 18 -1.07 10.60 -15.85
C SER A 18 -2.58 10.76 -15.73
N TYR A 19 -3.07 10.94 -14.50
CA TYR A 19 -4.49 11.05 -14.22
C TYR A 19 -5.17 12.08 -15.15
N PRO A 20 -6.35 11.79 -15.73
CA PRO A 20 -7.23 10.64 -15.43
C PRO A 20 -6.91 9.35 -16.20
N THR A 21 -5.93 9.36 -17.11
CA THR A 21 -5.49 8.14 -17.76
C THR A 21 -4.60 7.33 -16.82
N PHE A 22 -4.35 6.07 -17.15
CA PHE A 22 -3.43 5.23 -16.38
C PHE A 22 -2.02 5.46 -16.89
N GLY A 23 -1.11 5.86 -16.02
CA GLY A 23 0.30 6.01 -16.36
C GLY A 23 1.00 4.67 -16.50
N GLU A 24 2.21 4.70 -17.00
CA GLU A 24 3.04 3.50 -17.09
C GLU A 24 3.47 3.04 -15.72
N ILE A 25 3.56 1.72 -15.54
CA ILE A 25 4.01 1.14 -14.27
C ILE A 25 5.44 1.52 -13.97
N ILE A 26 5.72 1.70 -12.69
CA ILE A 26 7.07 1.95 -12.19
C ILE A 26 7.63 0.59 -11.75
N PRO A 27 8.57 -0.01 -12.52
CA PRO A 27 9.05 -1.37 -12.25
C PRO A 27 9.60 -1.56 -10.84
N GLU A 28 10.29 -0.56 -10.31
CA GLU A 28 10.88 -0.59 -8.97
C GLU A 28 9.82 -0.73 -7.88
N ALA A 29 8.65 -0.14 -8.09
CA ALA A 29 7.52 -0.26 -7.15
C ALA A 29 7.00 -1.70 -7.11
N PHE A 30 6.90 -2.33 -8.26
CA PHE A 30 6.41 -3.71 -8.36
C PHE A 30 7.42 -4.70 -7.79
N GLN A 31 8.72 -4.45 -8.02
CA GLN A 31 9.78 -5.25 -7.42
C GLN A 31 9.76 -5.13 -5.90
N PHE A 32 9.54 -3.92 -5.38
CA PHE A 32 9.40 -3.67 -3.96
C PHE A 32 8.27 -4.51 -3.34
N ILE A 33 7.10 -4.54 -3.98
CA ILE A 33 5.97 -5.34 -3.50
C ILE A 33 6.35 -6.83 -3.48
N ASN A 34 6.92 -7.32 -4.57
CA ASN A 34 7.32 -8.73 -4.65
C ASN A 34 8.37 -9.10 -3.60
N ASP A 35 9.32 -8.23 -3.35
CA ASP A 35 10.39 -8.49 -2.38
C ASP A 35 9.88 -8.54 -0.95
N LEU A 36 8.79 -7.83 -0.64
CA LEU A 36 8.31 -7.67 0.72
C LEU A 36 6.99 -8.40 1.01
N LYS A 37 6.41 -9.08 0.05
CA LYS A 37 5.08 -9.69 0.20
C LYS A 37 4.97 -10.72 1.33
N ASP A 38 6.08 -11.35 1.72
CA ASP A 38 6.05 -12.34 2.80
C ASP A 38 6.07 -11.69 4.19
N LYS A 39 6.54 -10.44 4.28
CA LYS A 39 6.62 -9.69 5.54
C LYS A 39 5.54 -8.65 5.70
N CYS A 40 4.90 -8.25 4.60
CA CYS A 40 4.02 -7.10 4.56
C CYS A 40 2.67 -7.44 3.96
N ASP A 41 1.64 -6.78 4.46
CA ASP A 41 0.35 -6.70 3.82
C ASP A 41 0.21 -5.31 3.23
N PHE A 42 -0.22 -5.24 1.98
CA PHE A 42 -0.34 -3.97 1.25
C PHE A 42 -1.80 -3.57 1.13
N ILE A 43 -2.07 -2.31 1.42
CA ILE A 43 -3.37 -1.68 1.18
C ILE A 43 -3.21 -0.76 -0.02
N LEU A 44 -4.07 -0.90 -1.02
CA LEU A 44 -4.14 0.09 -2.10
C LEU A 44 -4.91 1.31 -1.57
N TRP A 45 -4.26 2.47 -1.60
CA TRP A 45 -4.79 3.71 -1.03
C TRP A 45 -4.83 4.76 -2.12
N THR A 46 -6.00 4.94 -2.76
CA THR A 46 -6.11 5.73 -3.99
C THR A 46 -7.41 6.54 -4.02
N CYS A 47 -7.35 7.66 -4.73
CA CYS A 47 -8.55 8.46 -5.01
C CYS A 47 -9.36 7.92 -6.18
N ARG A 48 -8.87 6.90 -6.87
CA ARG A 48 -9.62 6.26 -7.96
C ARG A 48 -10.89 5.61 -7.44
N THR A 49 -11.94 5.61 -8.24
CA THR A 49 -13.27 5.10 -7.87
C THR A 49 -13.80 4.14 -8.93
N ASP A 50 -14.83 3.37 -8.56
CA ASP A 50 -15.70 2.60 -9.46
C ASP A 50 -14.96 1.76 -10.51
N GLU A 51 -15.16 2.06 -11.79
CA GLU A 51 -14.58 1.29 -12.90
C GLU A 51 -13.05 1.30 -12.88
N ASP A 52 -12.45 2.42 -12.48
CA ASP A 52 -11.00 2.53 -12.39
C ASP A 52 -10.46 1.56 -11.33
N LEU A 53 -11.12 1.47 -10.17
CA LEU A 53 -10.72 0.51 -9.13
C LEU A 53 -10.80 -0.93 -9.63
N GLU A 54 -11.87 -1.27 -10.37
CA GLU A 54 -12.02 -2.61 -10.90
C GLU A 54 -10.91 -2.95 -11.90
N LYS A 55 -10.53 -1.99 -12.75
CA LYS A 55 -9.41 -2.16 -13.69
C LYS A 55 -8.09 -2.37 -12.96
N ILE A 56 -7.83 -1.59 -11.92
CA ILE A 56 -6.61 -1.71 -11.12
C ILE A 56 -6.55 -3.08 -10.44
N LYS A 57 -7.65 -3.50 -9.81
CA LYS A 57 -7.75 -4.80 -9.16
C LYS A 57 -7.46 -5.95 -10.13
N SER A 58 -8.12 -5.91 -11.30
CA SER A 58 -7.94 -6.94 -12.32
C SER A 58 -6.51 -7.00 -12.83
N TYR A 59 -5.90 -5.84 -13.04
CA TYR A 59 -4.53 -5.77 -13.51
C TYR A 59 -3.56 -6.39 -12.50
N PHE A 60 -3.64 -5.98 -11.23
CA PHE A 60 -2.74 -6.51 -10.20
C PHE A 60 -2.93 -8.00 -9.99
N LYS A 61 -4.18 -8.46 -10.01
CA LYS A 61 -4.47 -9.89 -9.92
C LYS A 61 -3.82 -10.67 -11.05
N SER A 62 -3.84 -10.11 -12.27
CA SER A 62 -3.26 -10.76 -13.45
C SER A 62 -1.75 -10.97 -13.33
N ILE A 63 -1.06 -10.15 -12.54
CA ILE A 63 0.38 -10.26 -12.32
C ILE A 63 0.72 -10.85 -10.94
N GLY A 64 -0.27 -11.43 -10.26
CA GLY A 64 -0.04 -12.16 -9.02
C GLY A 64 0.08 -11.31 -7.76
N ILE A 65 -0.39 -10.07 -7.79
CA ILE A 65 -0.38 -9.20 -6.62
C ILE A 65 -1.79 -9.07 -6.06
N GLU A 66 -1.94 -9.40 -4.77
CA GLU A 66 -3.18 -9.22 -4.04
C GLU A 66 -2.99 -8.18 -2.95
N PHE A 67 -3.88 -7.19 -2.91
CA PHE A 67 -3.92 -6.24 -1.81
C PHE A 67 -4.75 -6.82 -0.68
N ALA A 68 -4.28 -6.64 0.56
CA ALA A 68 -5.03 -7.07 1.74
C ALA A 68 -6.31 -6.28 1.92
N ALA A 69 -6.35 -5.04 1.43
CA ALA A 69 -7.52 -4.17 1.45
C ALA A 69 -7.36 -3.08 0.40
N ILE A 70 -8.47 -2.44 0.02
CA ILE A 70 -8.48 -1.31 -0.89
C ILE A 70 -9.28 -0.20 -0.25
N ASN A 71 -8.64 0.92 0.03
CA ASN A 71 -9.25 2.11 0.63
C ASN A 71 -9.96 1.85 1.96
N GLU A 72 -9.56 0.79 2.65
CA GLU A 72 -10.10 0.46 3.97
C GLU A 72 -9.04 -0.25 4.81
N ASN A 73 -9.31 -0.41 6.08
CA ASN A 73 -8.41 -1.12 6.98
C ASN A 73 -8.36 -2.62 6.65
N VAL A 74 -7.21 -3.24 6.96
CA VAL A 74 -7.14 -4.70 6.90
C VAL A 74 -8.16 -5.31 7.85
N LYS A 75 -8.73 -6.45 7.47
CA LYS A 75 -9.84 -7.06 8.21
C LYS A 75 -9.48 -7.48 9.63
N TYR A 76 -8.21 -7.81 9.85
CA TYR A 76 -7.74 -8.29 11.17
C TYR A 76 -7.34 -7.16 12.12
N LEU A 77 -7.51 -5.89 11.74
CA LEU A 77 -7.21 -4.76 12.62
C LEU A 77 -8.16 -4.79 13.84
N PRO A 78 -7.63 -4.83 15.08
CA PRO A 78 -8.46 -5.05 16.26
C PRO A 78 -9.12 -3.81 16.82
N PHE A 79 -9.08 -2.69 16.11
CA PHE A 79 -9.71 -1.45 16.53
C PHE A 79 -10.29 -0.71 15.32
N LYS A 80 -11.19 0.22 15.60
CA LYS A 80 -11.77 1.08 14.58
C LYS A 80 -10.95 2.34 14.43
N THR A 81 -10.93 2.87 13.21
CA THR A 81 -10.31 4.17 12.93
C THR A 81 -11.35 5.13 12.34
N SER A 82 -11.00 6.40 12.29
CA SER A 82 -11.75 7.38 11.52
C SER A 82 -11.53 7.12 10.02
N ASN A 83 -11.72 8.13 9.18
CA ASN A 83 -11.49 7.98 7.74
C ASN A 83 -10.04 7.62 7.38
N LYS A 84 -9.10 7.94 8.27
CA LYS A 84 -7.71 7.55 8.05
C LYS A 84 -7.53 6.08 8.37
N ILE A 85 -7.14 5.30 7.38
CA ILE A 85 -6.80 3.90 7.57
C ILE A 85 -5.51 3.79 8.38
N PHE A 86 -5.37 2.66 9.10
CA PHE A 86 -4.12 2.37 9.81
C PHE A 86 -3.12 1.70 8.86
N ALA A 87 -1.89 2.21 8.86
CA ALA A 87 -0.76 1.54 8.25
C ALA A 87 0.50 1.87 9.04
N ASP A 88 1.48 0.99 9.00
CA ASP A 88 2.80 1.27 9.58
C ASP A 88 3.56 2.27 8.71
N PHE A 89 3.36 2.20 7.39
CA PHE A 89 3.95 3.12 6.42
C PHE A 89 2.92 3.53 5.40
N TYR A 90 2.94 4.81 5.04
CA TYR A 90 2.14 5.35 3.95
C TYR A 90 3.11 5.80 2.87
N ILE A 91 3.10 5.13 1.72
CA ILE A 91 3.99 5.46 0.61
C ILE A 91 3.17 6.15 -0.47
N ASP A 92 3.34 7.46 -0.57
CA ASP A 92 2.51 8.35 -1.37
C ASP A 92 3.37 9.54 -1.80
N ASP A 93 3.42 9.80 -3.10
CA ASP A 93 4.20 10.92 -3.64
C ASP A 93 3.75 12.27 -3.08
N ARG A 94 2.46 12.40 -2.77
CA ARG A 94 1.93 13.63 -2.16
C ARG A 94 2.13 13.68 -0.64
N ALA A 95 2.61 12.60 -0.05
CA ALA A 95 2.97 12.55 1.37
C ALA A 95 4.47 12.59 1.59
N GLY A 96 5.23 13.01 0.57
CA GLY A 96 6.67 13.23 0.69
C GLY A 96 7.55 12.06 0.26
N PHE A 97 6.99 11.03 -0.36
CA PHE A 97 7.80 9.94 -0.89
C PHE A 97 8.60 10.45 -2.10
N ASP A 98 9.91 10.27 -2.05
CA ASP A 98 10.84 10.79 -3.06
C ASP A 98 11.06 9.86 -4.26
N GLY A 99 10.37 8.72 -4.31
CA GLY A 99 10.55 7.74 -5.38
C GLY A 99 11.71 6.77 -5.17
N ASN A 100 12.40 6.87 -4.06
CA ASN A 100 13.53 5.97 -3.77
C ASN A 100 13.04 4.69 -3.09
N TRP A 101 12.67 3.70 -3.90
CA TRP A 101 12.13 2.42 -3.44
C TRP A 101 13.15 1.59 -2.65
N GLU A 102 14.44 1.65 -3.03
CA GLU A 102 15.49 0.93 -2.31
C GLU A 102 15.66 1.45 -0.89
N LYS A 103 15.64 2.76 -0.72
CA LYS A 103 15.73 3.39 0.60
C LYS A 103 14.52 3.03 1.46
N MET A 104 13.33 3.04 0.86
CA MET A 104 12.10 2.68 1.55
C MET A 104 12.12 1.21 1.97
N LYS A 105 12.55 0.32 1.09
CA LYS A 105 12.71 -1.09 1.40
C LYS A 105 13.64 -1.31 2.59
N ALA A 106 14.76 -0.61 2.62
CA ALA A 106 15.71 -0.70 3.74
C ALA A 106 15.07 -0.28 5.06
N LYS A 107 14.28 0.80 5.05
CA LYS A 107 13.56 1.24 6.24
C LYS A 107 12.59 0.16 6.75
N ILE A 108 11.86 -0.45 5.84
CA ILE A 108 10.87 -1.47 6.20
C ILE A 108 11.53 -2.73 6.72
N LEU A 109 12.64 -3.15 6.10
CA LEU A 109 13.37 -4.34 6.54
C LEU A 109 13.97 -4.16 7.95
N ASN A 110 14.23 -2.92 8.35
CA ASN A 110 14.76 -2.60 9.69
C ASN A 110 13.66 -2.26 10.70
N TYR A 111 12.41 -2.27 10.27
CA TYR A 111 11.28 -1.95 11.13
C TYR A 111 10.73 -3.21 11.79
N GLU A 112 10.53 -3.14 13.11
CA GLU A 112 9.86 -4.19 13.85
C GLU A 112 8.52 -3.66 14.35
N PRO A 113 7.40 -4.17 13.80
CA PRO A 113 6.09 -3.69 14.22
C PRO A 113 5.79 -4.15 15.65
N ASN A 114 5.28 -3.24 16.46
CA ASN A 114 4.75 -3.59 17.76
C ASN A 114 3.40 -4.28 17.59
N ASP A 115 3.01 -5.07 18.58
CA ASP A 115 1.66 -5.59 18.63
C ASP A 115 0.66 -4.44 18.65
N PHE A 116 -0.53 -4.69 18.13
CA PHE A 116 -1.56 -3.67 18.11
C PHE A 116 -1.93 -3.26 19.54
N ILE A 117 -2.07 -1.93 19.72
CA ILE A 117 -2.59 -1.39 20.97
C ILE A 117 -4.11 -1.43 20.90
N ILE A 118 -4.72 -2.18 21.81
CA ILE A 118 -6.17 -2.28 21.90
C ILE A 118 -6.64 -1.34 22.98
N LYS A 119 -7.51 -0.39 22.60
CA LYS A 119 -8.12 0.50 23.59
C LYS A 119 -9.04 -0.29 24.50
N SER A 120 -8.80 -0.18 25.80
CA SER A 120 -9.77 -0.65 26.79
C SER A 120 -10.84 0.43 26.96
N GLU A 121 -12.08 0.03 26.99
CA GLU A 121 -13.21 0.93 27.20
C GLU A 121 -13.47 1.16 28.68
#